data_39dbd4c86d77b0c8f5a380efc5c2ff5e
#
_entry.id   39dbd4c86d77b0c8f5a380efc5c2ff5e
#
_cell.length_a   1.000
_cell.length_b   1.000
_cell.length_c   1.000
_cell.angle_alpha   90.00
_cell.angle_beta   90.00
_cell.angle_gamma   90.00
#
_symmetry.space_group_name_H-M   'P 1'
#
loop_
_entity.id
_entity.type
_entity.pdbx_description
1 polymer ?
#
loop_
_entity_poly.entity_id
_entity_poly.type
_entity_poly.pdbx_seq_one_letter_code
_entity_poly.pdbx_strand_id
1 'polypeptide(L)'
;SGLLGRQALARACRSRPRGTVANRMARQVSLDASGASKRQRAQFAINTIVEHEFGSDFERLSRCFWTEGEDLPGGDAWVTGGLDRLARALADDLDVRLNQRVERVAYHGSGVSVTTSAGAEHADVVIVTVPLGVLQAGHIQFEPGLPSTKLEAINALGSGLLNKCVLRFDAVNWPRSIERFNRLADARGEWSEFVNMAAYGEGAAIMGFNAGS
;
A
#
# COMPACT_ATOMS: atom_id res chain seq x y z
N SER A 1 25.83 3.20 21.82
CA SER A 1 25.67 2.36 20.59
C SER A 1 24.78 3.00 19.52
N GLY A 2 24.02 4.04 19.80
CA GLY A 2 23.12 4.69 18.85
C GLY A 2 23.77 5.65 17.84
N LEU A 3 24.90 6.28 18.17
CA LEU A 3 25.55 7.27 17.30
C LEU A 3 26.33 6.64 16.13
N LEU A 4 26.96 5.50 16.35
CA LEU A 4 27.71 4.78 15.32
C LEU A 4 26.77 4.17 14.26
N GLY A 5 25.59 3.71 14.64
CA GLY A 5 24.57 3.23 13.73
C GLY A 5 24.04 4.33 12.80
N ARG A 6 23.78 5.53 13.31
CA ARG A 6 23.30 6.68 12.54
C ARG A 6 24.34 7.20 11.52
N GLN A 7 25.63 7.15 11.88
CA GLN A 7 26.71 7.56 10.97
C GLN A 7 26.97 6.54 9.87
N ALA A 8 26.84 5.24 10.14
CA ALA A 8 26.95 4.18 9.16
C ALA A 8 25.77 4.22 8.15
N LEU A 9 24.55 4.43 8.65
CA LEU A 9 23.35 4.63 7.83
C LEU A 9 23.45 5.89 6.96
N ALA A 10 23.95 6.99 7.48
CA ALA A 10 24.15 8.22 6.71
C ALA A 10 25.26 8.10 5.63
N ARG A 11 26.23 7.20 5.80
CA ARG A 11 27.23 6.87 4.78
C ARG A 11 26.67 5.96 3.68
N ALA A 12 25.89 4.94 4.05
CA ALA A 12 25.23 4.05 3.09
C ALA A 12 24.23 4.80 2.20
N CYS A 13 23.53 5.81 2.75
CA CYS A 13 22.61 6.65 2.00
C CYS A 13 23.30 7.52 0.92
N ARG A 14 24.59 7.88 1.10
CA ARG A 14 25.35 8.69 0.14
C ARG A 14 25.94 7.90 -1.02
N SER A 15 26.06 6.60 -0.92
CA SER A 15 26.74 5.73 -1.91
C SER A 15 25.81 5.04 -2.91
N ARG A 16 24.49 5.20 -2.81
CA ARG A 16 23.53 4.57 -3.75
C ARG A 16 23.32 5.41 -5.01
N PRO A 17 23.30 4.79 -6.20
CA PRO A 17 23.09 5.50 -7.46
C PRO A 17 21.67 6.09 -7.53
N ARG A 18 21.61 7.37 -7.93
CA ARG A 18 20.38 8.18 -8.06
C ARG A 18 19.48 7.77 -9.24
N GLY A 19 19.72 6.62 -9.87
CA GLY A 19 19.18 6.32 -11.20
C GLY A 19 17.78 5.74 -11.28
N THR A 20 17.26 5.10 -10.23
CA THR A 20 16.05 4.28 -10.35
C THR A 20 14.76 5.09 -10.39
N VAL A 21 14.64 6.13 -9.58
CA VAL A 21 13.41 6.96 -9.49
C VAL A 21 13.27 7.86 -10.71
N ALA A 22 14.34 8.51 -11.14
CA ALA A 22 14.34 9.37 -12.33
C ALA A 22 13.98 8.61 -13.61
N ASN A 23 14.38 7.35 -13.73
CA ASN A 23 14.06 6.51 -14.89
C ASN A 23 12.61 6.02 -14.88
N ARG A 24 12.01 5.78 -13.73
CA ARG A 24 10.55 5.53 -13.61
C ARG A 24 9.75 6.78 -13.95
N MET A 25 10.13 7.94 -13.42
CA MET A 25 9.50 9.23 -13.72
C MET A 25 9.48 9.54 -15.23
N ALA A 26 10.55 9.26 -15.95
CA ALA A 26 10.66 9.56 -17.37
C ALA A 26 9.76 8.70 -18.27
N ARG A 27 9.37 7.50 -17.84
CA ARG A 27 8.56 6.55 -18.64
C ARG A 27 7.05 6.74 -18.53
N GLN A 28 6.55 7.37 -17.47
CA GLN A 28 5.11 7.49 -17.19
C GLN A 28 4.47 8.82 -17.59
N VAL A 29 5.22 9.85 -17.89
CA VAL A 29 4.67 11.19 -18.12
C VAL A 29 4.79 11.56 -19.59
N SER A 30 3.92 11.02 -20.43
CA SER A 30 3.57 11.64 -21.71
C SER A 30 2.37 12.54 -21.47
N LEU A 31 2.62 13.76 -20.99
CA LEU A 31 1.60 14.78 -20.77
C LEU A 31 1.70 15.80 -21.89
N ASP A 32 0.64 15.94 -22.67
CA ASP A 32 0.39 17.19 -23.39
C ASP A 32 -0.03 18.26 -22.38
N ALA A 33 0.98 18.78 -21.70
CA ALA A 33 0.83 19.78 -20.65
C ALA A 33 1.17 21.18 -21.19
N SER A 34 0.78 21.46 -22.43
CA SER A 34 0.93 22.78 -23.02
C SER A 34 0.15 23.79 -22.17
N GLY A 35 0.86 24.62 -21.40
CA GLY A 35 0.27 25.61 -20.50
C GLY A 35 0.44 25.35 -19.00
N ALA A 36 0.77 24.13 -18.58
CA ALA A 36 1.01 23.84 -17.17
C ALA A 36 2.36 24.37 -16.68
N SER A 37 2.38 24.94 -15.49
CA SER A 37 3.60 25.42 -14.86
C SER A 37 4.56 24.27 -14.51
N LYS A 38 5.85 24.55 -14.36
CA LYS A 38 6.84 23.57 -13.89
C LYS A 38 6.47 23.00 -12.52
N ARG A 39 5.86 23.82 -11.66
CA ARG A 39 5.40 23.43 -10.33
C ARG A 39 4.28 22.41 -10.41
N GLN A 40 3.25 22.63 -11.21
CA GLN A 40 2.13 21.69 -11.37
C GLN A 40 2.61 20.33 -11.90
N ARG A 41 3.52 20.33 -12.88
CA ARG A 41 4.12 19.07 -13.40
C ARG A 41 4.92 18.32 -12.34
N ALA A 42 5.74 19.03 -11.57
CA ALA A 42 6.52 18.42 -10.49
C ALA A 42 5.61 17.85 -9.39
N GLN A 43 4.59 18.60 -9.01
CA GLN A 43 3.61 18.17 -8.01
C GLN A 43 2.81 16.97 -8.47
N PHE A 44 2.37 16.95 -9.73
CA PHE A 44 1.72 15.78 -10.33
C PHE A 44 2.63 14.55 -10.30
N ALA A 45 3.90 14.69 -10.71
CA ALA A 45 4.85 13.58 -10.70
C ALA A 45 5.12 13.05 -9.28
N ILE A 46 5.26 13.92 -8.29
CA ILE A 46 5.41 13.53 -6.88
C ILE A 46 4.16 12.78 -6.42
N ASN A 47 2.99 13.31 -6.67
CA ASN A 47 1.74 12.69 -6.22
C ASN A 47 1.51 11.33 -6.87
N THR A 48 1.58 11.21 -8.20
CA THR A 48 1.23 9.97 -8.91
C THR A 48 2.32 8.89 -8.84
N ILE A 49 3.60 9.26 -8.78
CA ILE A 49 4.70 8.30 -8.81
C ILE A 49 5.17 7.92 -7.41
N VAL A 50 5.05 8.84 -6.46
CA VAL A 50 5.58 8.63 -5.10
C VAL A 50 4.44 8.46 -4.10
N GLU A 51 3.54 9.43 -3.99
CA GLU A 51 2.52 9.40 -2.94
C GLU A 51 1.46 8.32 -3.18
N HIS A 52 1.06 8.05 -4.43
CA HIS A 52 0.17 6.93 -4.76
C HIS A 52 0.84 5.56 -4.53
N GLU A 53 2.14 5.43 -4.80
CA GLU A 53 2.87 4.19 -4.60
C GLU A 53 3.00 3.81 -3.12
N PHE A 54 3.30 4.79 -2.27
CA PHE A 54 3.58 4.56 -0.85
C PHE A 54 2.42 4.94 0.09
N GLY A 55 1.33 5.49 -0.44
CA GLY A 55 0.19 5.94 0.36
C GLY A 55 0.56 6.99 1.41
N SER A 56 1.59 7.80 1.18
CA SER A 56 2.15 8.71 2.18
C SER A 56 2.65 9.99 1.54
N ASP A 57 2.60 11.07 2.31
CA ASP A 57 3.24 12.31 1.91
C ASP A 57 4.73 12.11 1.62
N PHE A 58 5.21 12.67 0.54
CA PHE A 58 6.60 12.57 0.11
C PHE A 58 7.60 12.95 1.22
N GLU A 59 7.31 13.97 2.02
CA GLU A 59 8.17 14.45 3.09
C GLU A 59 8.30 13.47 4.26
N ARG A 60 7.35 12.56 4.42
CA ARG A 60 7.34 11.55 5.48
C ARG A 60 8.10 10.28 5.11
N LEU A 61 8.46 10.13 3.84
CA LEU A 61 9.19 8.97 3.35
C LEU A 61 10.68 9.05 3.72
N SER A 62 11.27 7.90 4.03
CA SER A 62 12.70 7.81 4.30
C SER A 62 13.51 8.10 3.04
N ARG A 63 14.41 9.09 3.10
CA ARG A 63 15.31 9.40 1.98
C ARG A 63 16.21 8.24 1.57
N CYS A 64 16.47 7.30 2.47
CA CYS A 64 17.39 6.20 2.26
C CYS A 64 16.71 4.91 1.85
N PHE A 65 15.47 4.68 2.31
CA PHE A 65 14.85 3.36 2.26
C PHE A 65 13.55 3.29 1.45
N TRP A 66 13.06 4.42 0.94
CA TRP A 66 11.79 4.45 0.19
C TRP A 66 11.82 3.67 -1.14
N THR A 67 13.01 3.32 -1.63
CA THR A 67 13.21 2.55 -2.87
C THR A 67 13.77 1.15 -2.62
N GLU A 68 13.65 0.61 -1.40
CA GLU A 68 14.24 -0.71 -1.07
C GLU A 68 13.40 -1.92 -1.50
N GLY A 69 12.21 -1.72 -2.02
CA GLY A 69 11.41 -2.79 -2.60
C GLY A 69 12.00 -3.31 -3.92
N GLU A 70 11.91 -4.63 -4.13
CA GLU A 70 12.15 -5.22 -5.45
C GLU A 70 10.85 -5.26 -6.24
N ASP A 71 10.88 -4.82 -7.50
CA ASP A 71 9.75 -5.00 -8.39
C ASP A 71 9.64 -6.45 -8.81
N LEU A 72 8.47 -7.06 -8.59
CA LEU A 72 8.20 -8.38 -9.12
C LEU A 72 8.12 -8.31 -10.66
N PRO A 73 8.71 -9.28 -11.37
CA PRO A 73 8.62 -9.31 -12.83
C PRO A 73 7.16 -9.60 -13.29
N GLY A 74 6.77 -9.06 -14.45
CA GLY A 74 5.48 -9.37 -15.09
C GLY A 74 4.49 -8.20 -15.17
N GLY A 75 4.75 -7.09 -14.47
CA GLY A 75 3.86 -5.91 -14.47
C GLY A 75 2.54 -6.12 -13.73
N ASP A 76 1.69 -5.10 -13.77
CA ASP A 76 0.37 -5.12 -13.11
C ASP A 76 -0.67 -5.82 -13.97
N ALA A 77 -1.59 -6.53 -13.33
CA ALA A 77 -2.71 -7.18 -13.99
C ALA A 77 -4.04 -6.79 -13.34
N TRP A 78 -5.06 -6.62 -14.16
CA TRP A 78 -6.43 -6.41 -13.69
C TRP A 78 -7.13 -7.75 -13.48
N VAL A 79 -7.64 -7.99 -12.28
CA VAL A 79 -8.41 -9.21 -11.98
C VAL A 79 -9.86 -9.00 -12.39
N THR A 80 -10.24 -9.51 -13.55
CA THR A 80 -11.59 -9.39 -14.10
C THR A 80 -12.62 -10.05 -13.19
N GLY A 81 -13.69 -9.33 -12.87
CA GLY A 81 -14.77 -9.82 -12.00
C GLY A 81 -14.50 -9.73 -10.51
N GLY A 82 -13.40 -9.07 -10.09
CA GLY A 82 -13.13 -8.73 -8.70
C GLY A 82 -11.99 -9.51 -8.05
N LEU A 83 -11.25 -8.81 -7.21
CA LEU A 83 -10.08 -9.38 -6.51
C LEU A 83 -10.47 -10.43 -5.46
N ASP A 84 -11.72 -10.43 -4.99
CA ASP A 84 -12.27 -11.43 -4.06
C ASP A 84 -12.27 -12.85 -4.65
N ARG A 85 -12.30 -12.99 -5.99
CA ARG A 85 -12.17 -14.29 -6.66
C ARG A 85 -10.82 -14.96 -6.36
N LEU A 86 -9.76 -14.18 -6.33
CA LEU A 86 -8.44 -14.69 -5.96
C LEU A 86 -8.42 -15.15 -4.50
N ALA A 87 -8.94 -14.31 -3.59
CA ALA A 87 -9.01 -14.68 -2.17
C ALA A 87 -9.86 -15.94 -1.94
N ARG A 88 -10.99 -16.08 -2.63
CA ARG A 88 -11.84 -17.29 -2.54
C ARG A 88 -11.14 -18.52 -3.07
N ALA A 89 -10.46 -18.42 -4.23
CA ALA A 89 -9.72 -19.55 -4.78
C ALA A 89 -8.57 -20.01 -3.87
N LEU A 90 -7.89 -19.09 -3.19
CA LEU A 90 -6.86 -19.43 -2.20
C LEU A 90 -7.43 -20.05 -0.91
N ALA A 91 -8.68 -19.78 -0.60
CA ALA A 91 -9.35 -20.27 0.62
C ALA A 91 -10.16 -21.54 0.41
N ASP A 92 -10.24 -22.08 -0.82
CA ASP A 92 -11.19 -23.11 -1.22
C ASP A 92 -11.07 -24.38 -0.37
N ASP A 93 -9.89 -24.84 -0.02
CA ASP A 93 -9.69 -26.04 0.81
C ASP A 93 -9.33 -25.72 2.26
N LEU A 94 -9.56 -24.49 2.73
CA LEU A 94 -9.20 -24.06 4.08
C LEU A 94 -10.43 -23.98 5.00
N ASP A 95 -10.26 -24.36 6.28
CA ASP A 95 -11.26 -24.10 7.33
C ASP A 95 -11.24 -22.61 7.72
N VAL A 96 -11.96 -21.78 6.96
CA VAL A 96 -12.07 -20.34 7.20
C VAL A 96 -13.24 -20.04 8.14
N ARG A 97 -12.94 -19.54 9.32
CA ARG A 97 -13.92 -19.17 10.33
C ARG A 97 -14.07 -17.67 10.44
N LEU A 98 -15.17 -17.14 9.92
CA LEU A 98 -15.48 -15.73 9.96
C LEU A 98 -16.13 -15.32 11.29
N ASN A 99 -16.13 -14.01 11.58
CA ASN A 99 -16.73 -13.41 12.78
C ASN A 99 -16.15 -13.91 14.10
N GLN A 100 -14.92 -14.40 14.08
CA GLN A 100 -14.17 -14.82 15.26
C GLN A 100 -13.04 -13.83 15.53
N ARG A 101 -13.34 -12.82 16.34
CA ARG A 101 -12.33 -11.83 16.71
C ARG A 101 -11.33 -12.45 17.67
N VAL A 102 -10.04 -12.42 17.31
CA VAL A 102 -8.94 -12.83 18.17
C VAL A 102 -8.71 -11.78 19.26
N GLU A 103 -8.67 -12.22 20.50
CA GLU A 103 -8.47 -11.38 21.69
C GLU A 103 -7.10 -11.65 22.36
N ARG A 104 -6.62 -12.90 22.30
CA ARG A 104 -5.36 -13.30 22.92
C ARG A 104 -4.66 -14.37 22.11
N VAL A 105 -3.33 -14.27 22.07
CA VAL A 105 -2.43 -15.29 21.50
C VAL A 105 -1.42 -15.65 22.59
N ALA A 106 -1.55 -16.85 23.16
CA ALA A 106 -0.61 -17.39 24.13
C ALA A 106 0.28 -18.42 23.45
N TYR A 107 1.60 -18.24 23.48
CA TYR A 107 2.56 -19.13 22.83
C TYR A 107 3.61 -19.61 23.81
N HIS A 108 3.81 -20.91 23.86
CA HIS A 108 4.74 -21.60 24.75
C HIS A 108 5.55 -22.64 23.96
N GLY A 109 6.54 -23.23 24.56
CA GLY A 109 7.37 -24.24 23.90
C GLY A 109 6.64 -25.49 23.36
N SER A 110 5.37 -25.68 23.74
CA SER A 110 4.50 -26.81 23.34
C SER A 110 3.41 -26.43 22.34
N GLY A 111 3.40 -25.23 21.80
CA GLY A 111 2.39 -24.77 20.84
C GLY A 111 1.77 -23.41 21.18
N VAL A 112 0.68 -23.11 20.51
CA VAL A 112 -0.02 -21.81 20.60
C VAL A 112 -1.49 -22.02 20.96
N SER A 113 -2.02 -21.19 21.84
CA SER A 113 -3.44 -21.06 22.12
C SER A 113 -3.94 -19.71 21.65
N VAL A 114 -4.96 -19.69 20.79
CA VAL A 114 -5.60 -18.49 20.26
C VAL A 114 -6.99 -18.39 20.84
N THR A 115 -7.23 -17.38 21.68
CA THR A 115 -8.55 -17.10 22.24
C THR A 115 -9.31 -16.13 21.34
N THR A 116 -10.52 -16.50 20.95
CA THR A 116 -11.42 -15.71 20.13
C THR A 116 -12.72 -15.44 20.87
N SER A 117 -13.58 -14.58 20.32
CA SER A 117 -14.94 -14.37 20.82
C SER A 117 -15.82 -15.62 20.83
N ALA A 118 -15.45 -16.68 20.10
CA ALA A 118 -16.18 -17.94 20.01
C ALA A 118 -15.58 -19.08 20.86
N GLY A 119 -14.38 -18.91 21.41
CA GLY A 119 -13.68 -19.91 22.20
C GLY A 119 -12.17 -19.90 21.96
N ALA A 120 -11.51 -20.95 22.46
CA ALA A 120 -10.05 -21.12 22.31
C ALA A 120 -9.72 -22.21 21.30
N GLU A 121 -8.75 -21.93 20.45
CA GLU A 121 -8.21 -22.87 19.47
C GLU A 121 -6.72 -23.15 19.82
N HIS A 122 -6.25 -24.35 19.48
CA HIS A 122 -4.87 -24.77 19.73
C HIS A 122 -4.20 -25.18 18.43
N ALA A 123 -2.95 -24.81 18.27
CA ALA A 123 -2.13 -25.16 17.10
C ALA A 123 -0.65 -25.25 17.49
N ASP A 124 0.15 -25.88 16.64
CA ASP A 124 1.61 -25.90 16.80
C ASP A 124 2.22 -24.53 16.48
N VAL A 125 1.63 -23.80 15.52
CA VAL A 125 2.12 -22.50 15.03
C VAL A 125 0.94 -21.59 14.72
N VAL A 126 1.12 -20.28 14.92
CA VAL A 126 0.20 -19.24 14.45
C VAL A 126 0.93 -18.22 13.56
N ILE A 127 0.31 -17.86 12.45
CA ILE A 127 0.76 -16.75 11.60
C ILE A 127 -0.18 -15.58 11.80
N VAL A 128 0.36 -14.47 12.29
CA VAL A 128 -0.41 -13.25 12.56
C VAL A 128 -0.30 -12.30 11.36
N THR A 129 -1.40 -12.12 10.63
CA THR A 129 -1.47 -11.30 9.42
C THR A 129 -2.38 -10.07 9.57
N VAL A 130 -2.68 -9.68 10.81
CA VAL A 130 -3.54 -8.52 11.07
C VAL A 130 -2.87 -7.22 10.60
N PRO A 131 -3.66 -6.21 10.16
CA PRO A 131 -3.12 -4.91 9.78
C PRO A 131 -2.30 -4.26 10.89
N LEU A 132 -1.32 -3.45 10.51
CA LEU A 132 -0.45 -2.72 11.45
C LEU A 132 -1.25 -1.92 12.48
N GLY A 133 -2.31 -1.24 12.06
CA GLY A 133 -3.16 -0.47 12.96
C GLY A 133 -3.84 -1.31 14.05
N VAL A 134 -4.11 -2.60 13.79
CA VAL A 134 -4.65 -3.52 14.80
C VAL A 134 -3.58 -3.85 15.85
N LEU A 135 -2.32 -4.05 15.43
CA LEU A 135 -1.21 -4.25 16.35
C LEU A 135 -0.94 -3.01 17.20
N GLN A 136 -0.96 -1.82 16.58
CA GLN A 136 -0.77 -0.53 17.26
C GLN A 136 -1.88 -0.23 18.28
N ALA A 137 -3.11 -0.63 17.97
CA ALA A 137 -4.24 -0.47 18.86
C ALA A 137 -4.18 -1.37 20.11
N GLY A 138 -3.33 -2.41 20.11
CA GLY A 138 -3.14 -3.30 21.26
C GLY A 138 -4.36 -4.14 21.61
N HIS A 139 -5.28 -4.37 20.70
CA HIS A 139 -6.50 -5.15 20.96
C HIS A 139 -6.24 -6.65 21.11
N ILE A 140 -5.10 -7.15 20.64
CA ILE A 140 -4.70 -8.55 20.78
C ILE A 140 -3.65 -8.64 21.88
N GLN A 141 -3.94 -9.40 22.92
CA GLN A 141 -2.99 -9.69 24.00
C GLN A 141 -2.04 -10.80 23.58
N PHE A 142 -0.75 -10.56 23.63
CA PHE A 142 0.29 -11.58 23.38
C PHE A 142 0.88 -12.05 24.69
N GLU A 143 1.01 -13.38 24.88
CA GLU A 143 1.59 -14.00 26.07
C GLU A 143 2.59 -15.10 25.69
N PRO A 144 3.88 -14.94 26.05
CA PRO A 144 4.49 -13.74 26.63
C PRO A 144 4.33 -12.53 25.71
N GLY A 145 4.49 -11.31 26.28
CA GLY A 145 4.43 -10.06 25.51
C GLY A 145 5.42 -10.05 24.35
N LEU A 146 5.11 -9.33 23.29
CA LEU A 146 6.02 -9.20 22.14
C LEU A 146 7.36 -8.58 22.57
N PRO A 147 8.49 -9.00 21.98
CA PRO A 147 9.81 -8.40 22.27
C PRO A 147 9.81 -6.89 22.05
N SER A 148 10.57 -6.15 22.87
CA SER A 148 10.64 -4.68 22.81
C SER A 148 11.01 -4.17 21.42
N THR A 149 11.95 -4.82 20.75
CA THR A 149 12.37 -4.48 19.38
C THR A 149 11.22 -4.58 18.37
N LYS A 150 10.31 -5.55 18.54
CA LYS A 150 9.13 -5.69 17.70
C LYS A 150 8.09 -4.61 18.00
N LEU A 151 7.87 -4.28 19.26
CA LEU A 151 6.99 -3.19 19.68
C LEU A 151 7.51 -1.84 19.16
N GLU A 152 8.81 -1.60 19.25
CA GLU A 152 9.45 -0.39 18.69
C GLU A 152 9.21 -0.30 17.16
N ALA A 153 9.38 -1.41 16.44
CA ALA A 153 9.12 -1.46 15.00
C ALA A 153 7.64 -1.19 14.67
N ILE A 154 6.71 -1.83 15.39
CA ILE A 154 5.25 -1.62 15.22
C ILE A 154 4.90 -0.14 15.42
N ASN A 155 5.47 0.50 16.43
CA ASN A 155 5.18 1.90 16.75
C ASN A 155 5.88 2.89 15.79
N ALA A 156 7.02 2.50 15.21
CA ALA A 156 7.77 3.34 14.28
C ALA A 156 7.23 3.31 12.86
N LEU A 157 6.56 2.22 12.46
CA LEU A 157 5.97 2.08 11.14
C LEU A 157 4.69 2.92 11.03
N GLY A 158 4.50 3.55 9.87
CA GLY A 158 3.26 4.24 9.50
C GLY A 158 2.35 3.34 8.68
N SER A 159 1.05 3.57 8.79
CA SER A 159 0.06 3.08 7.83
C SER A 159 -0.33 4.25 6.94
N GLY A 160 -0.08 4.12 5.64
CA GLY A 160 -0.35 5.17 4.67
C GLY A 160 -1.84 5.29 4.32
N LEU A 161 -2.15 6.31 3.53
CA LEU A 161 -3.49 6.60 3.02
C LEU A 161 -3.48 6.59 1.50
N LEU A 162 -4.19 5.65 0.90
CA LEU A 162 -4.49 5.61 -0.53
C LEU A 162 -5.98 5.38 -0.70
N ASN A 163 -6.69 6.43 -1.09
CA ASN A 163 -8.12 6.39 -1.33
C ASN A 163 -8.43 6.07 -2.79
N LYS A 164 -9.52 5.33 -3.00
CA LYS A 164 -10.08 5.05 -4.30
C LYS A 164 -11.54 5.49 -4.33
N CYS A 165 -11.94 6.18 -5.40
CA CYS A 165 -13.32 6.57 -5.65
C CYS A 165 -13.73 6.03 -7.02
N VAL A 166 -14.77 5.18 -7.05
CA VAL A 166 -15.31 4.63 -8.29
C VAL A 166 -16.56 5.39 -8.67
N LEU A 167 -16.51 6.07 -9.82
CA LEU A 167 -17.64 6.75 -10.43
C LEU A 167 -18.23 5.84 -11.51
N ARG A 168 -19.50 5.49 -11.38
CA ARG A 168 -20.25 4.70 -12.38
C ARG A 168 -21.17 5.61 -13.19
N PHE A 169 -21.26 5.33 -14.47
CA PHE A 169 -22.05 6.07 -15.44
C PHE A 169 -23.01 5.13 -16.17
N ASP A 170 -24.07 5.66 -16.77
CA ASP A 170 -25.04 4.87 -17.53
C ASP A 170 -24.46 4.36 -18.85
N ALA A 171 -23.51 5.10 -19.43
CA ALA A 171 -22.85 4.75 -20.67
C ALA A 171 -21.39 5.24 -20.70
N VAL A 172 -20.57 4.59 -21.52
CA VAL A 172 -19.19 5.03 -21.77
C VAL A 172 -19.19 6.14 -22.80
N ASN A 173 -18.96 7.37 -22.38
CA ASN A 173 -18.91 8.57 -23.22
C ASN A 173 -17.47 9.08 -23.45
N TRP A 174 -16.47 8.20 -23.28
CA TRP A 174 -15.05 8.51 -23.43
C TRP A 174 -14.35 7.39 -24.22
N PRO A 175 -13.13 7.63 -24.76
CA PRO A 175 -12.41 6.61 -25.52
C PRO A 175 -12.05 5.38 -24.67
N ARG A 176 -12.46 4.19 -25.11
CA ARG A 176 -12.15 2.93 -24.45
C ARG A 176 -10.68 2.51 -24.57
N SER A 177 -9.97 3.06 -25.56
CA SER A 177 -8.54 2.77 -25.79
C SER A 177 -7.59 3.50 -24.83
N ILE A 178 -8.09 4.46 -24.08
CA ILE A 178 -7.29 5.20 -23.09
C ILE A 178 -7.43 4.50 -21.75
N GLU A 179 -6.35 4.00 -21.22
CA GLU A 179 -6.35 3.29 -19.92
C GLU A 179 -6.41 4.21 -18.72
N ARG A 180 -5.81 5.40 -18.83
CA ARG A 180 -5.69 6.36 -17.71
C ARG A 180 -5.98 7.78 -18.17
N PHE A 181 -6.73 8.50 -17.36
CA PHE A 181 -6.91 9.94 -17.48
C PHE A 181 -6.15 10.62 -16.35
N ASN A 182 -5.46 11.71 -16.69
CA ASN A 182 -4.70 12.46 -15.72
C ASN A 182 -5.15 13.92 -15.71
N ARG A 183 -5.19 14.49 -14.52
CA ARG A 183 -5.50 15.90 -14.31
C ARG A 183 -4.34 16.56 -13.57
N LEU A 184 -3.83 17.66 -14.11
CA LEU A 184 -2.90 18.50 -13.37
C LEU A 184 -3.71 19.33 -12.36
N ALA A 185 -3.56 18.99 -11.10
CA ALA A 185 -4.24 19.68 -10.01
C ALA A 185 -3.53 20.98 -9.63
N ASP A 186 -4.28 21.94 -9.11
CA ASP A 186 -3.73 23.21 -8.64
C ASP A 186 -3.21 23.13 -7.20
N ALA A 187 -3.81 22.25 -6.41
CA ALA A 187 -3.42 22.00 -5.03
C ALA A 187 -2.97 20.53 -4.84
N ARG A 188 -2.17 20.32 -3.80
CA ARG A 188 -1.74 19.00 -3.35
C ARG A 188 -2.93 18.23 -2.76
N GLY A 189 -2.95 16.90 -2.92
CA GLY A 189 -4.01 16.05 -2.41
C GLY A 189 -5.30 16.07 -3.23
N GLU A 190 -5.36 16.80 -4.35
CA GLU A 190 -6.47 16.70 -5.29
C GLU A 190 -6.36 15.44 -6.15
N TRP A 191 -7.52 14.90 -6.55
CA TRP A 191 -7.61 13.76 -7.46
C TRP A 191 -6.93 14.07 -8.80
N SER A 192 -5.86 13.38 -9.10
CA SER A 192 -5.00 13.65 -10.25
C SER A 192 -4.88 12.51 -11.24
N GLU A 193 -5.12 11.28 -10.81
CA GLU A 193 -5.03 10.09 -11.65
C GLU A 193 -6.34 9.30 -11.60
N PHE A 194 -6.79 8.85 -12.78
CA PHE A 194 -8.05 8.10 -12.94
C PHE A 194 -7.82 6.93 -13.88
N VAL A 195 -8.22 5.73 -13.47
CA VAL A 195 -8.21 4.52 -14.30
C VAL A 195 -9.55 4.41 -15.02
N ASN A 196 -9.48 4.23 -16.33
CA ASN A 196 -10.64 3.95 -17.18
C ASN A 196 -10.99 2.45 -17.10
N MET A 197 -11.96 2.12 -16.26
CA MET A 197 -12.37 0.74 -16.06
C MET A 197 -12.99 0.11 -17.32
N ALA A 198 -13.54 0.93 -18.22
CA ALA A 198 -14.06 0.46 -19.49
C ALA A 198 -12.99 -0.06 -20.46
N ALA A 199 -11.73 0.36 -20.32
CA ALA A 199 -10.59 -0.18 -21.07
C ALA A 199 -10.30 -1.64 -20.70
N TYR A 200 -10.66 -2.05 -19.48
CA TYR A 200 -10.46 -3.39 -18.94
C TYR A 200 -11.73 -4.26 -18.95
N GLY A 201 -12.79 -3.78 -19.61
CA GLY A 201 -14.05 -4.54 -19.72
C GLY A 201 -14.99 -4.43 -18.50
N GLU A 202 -14.68 -3.59 -17.51
CA GLU A 202 -15.45 -3.46 -16.25
C GLU A 202 -16.61 -2.44 -16.34
N GLY A 203 -17.10 -2.17 -17.56
CA GLY A 203 -18.27 -1.32 -17.77
C GLY A 203 -17.98 0.17 -17.78
N ALA A 204 -19.04 0.98 -17.68
CA ALA A 204 -18.94 2.43 -17.72
C ALA A 204 -18.56 2.99 -16.36
N ALA A 205 -17.29 2.86 -15.99
CA ALA A 205 -16.78 3.36 -14.72
C ALA A 205 -15.38 3.96 -14.85
N ILE A 206 -15.09 4.92 -13.97
CA ILE A 206 -13.78 5.54 -13.80
C ILE A 206 -13.41 5.46 -12.34
N MET A 207 -12.20 5.01 -12.02
CA MET A 207 -11.69 4.93 -10.66
C MET A 207 -10.59 5.96 -10.45
N GLY A 208 -10.86 6.94 -9.59
CA GLY A 208 -9.88 7.95 -9.17
C GLY A 208 -9.05 7.46 -7.99
N PHE A 209 -7.83 7.99 -7.90
CA PHE A 209 -6.89 7.78 -6.79
C PHE A 209 -6.56 9.09 -6.10
N ASN A 210 -6.39 9.01 -4.79
CA ASN A 210 -5.90 10.08 -3.93
C ASN A 210 -5.04 9.49 -2.83
N ALA A 211 -3.84 10.01 -2.63
CA ALA A 211 -2.92 9.57 -1.58
C ALA A 211 -2.25 10.75 -0.89
N GLY A 212 -1.79 10.48 0.34
CA GLY A 212 -1.23 11.50 1.20
C GLY A 212 -2.29 12.42 1.81
N SER A 213 -1.90 13.60 2.29
CA SER A 213 -2.76 14.58 2.95
C SER A 213 -3.00 15.81 2.08
#